data_9ab8c11973d6d57b00fd2b8740e0c45d
#
_entry.id   9ab8c11973d6d57b00fd2b8740e0c45d
#
_cell.length_a   1.000
_cell.length_b   1.000
_cell.length_c   1.000
_cell.angle_alpha   90.00
_cell.angle_beta   90.00
_cell.angle_gamma   90.00
#
_symmetry.space_group_name_H-M   'P 1'
#
loop_
_entity.id
_entity.type
_entity.pdbx_description
1 polymer ?
#
loop_
_entity_poly.entity_id
_entity_poly.type
_entity_poly.pdbx_seq_one_letter_code
_entity_poly.pdbx_strand_id
1 'polypeptide(L)'
;MQESHAVLVVEFTGPSVSDGTLCTDRLAPSLLALSDALRFLNRLVNPDGVEAGLSVTKAEGGRFELGLWVWRTFENQIACLADGVVDPVPCPAGLLADCLVEILALKKWLEGGTDAAFAFNPAIGGFEVTAGDRRLAVSGGAWIGFRDDECGAACSRVAASLSTPGVDAVLCLSQNRAFELAASGRAAFERSLFVRQLTDAVMTFTVLVDSAGMLEGRRIRVSLGEHHSFTAVMKDD
;
A
#
# COMPACT_ATOMS: atom_id res chain seq x y z
N MET A 1 -3.69 23.74 -12.66
CA MET A 1 -3.09 22.98 -11.54
C MET A 1 -3.99 21.76 -11.29
N GLN A 2 -3.48 20.56 -11.51
CA GLN A 2 -4.26 19.37 -11.15
C GLN A 2 -3.87 18.97 -9.73
N GLU A 3 -4.62 19.50 -8.79
CA GLU A 3 -4.55 19.18 -7.39
C GLU A 3 -5.84 18.44 -7.01
N SER A 4 -5.72 17.34 -6.31
CA SER A 4 -6.88 16.62 -5.78
C SER A 4 -6.75 16.45 -4.27
N HIS A 5 -7.88 16.52 -3.59
CA HIS A 5 -7.97 16.41 -2.14
C HIS A 5 -8.95 15.32 -1.74
N ALA A 6 -8.67 14.71 -0.60
CA ALA A 6 -9.57 13.76 0.07
C ALA A 6 -9.39 13.86 1.58
N VAL A 7 -10.29 13.23 2.32
CA VAL A 7 -10.19 13.11 3.78
C VAL A 7 -10.01 11.64 4.13
N LEU A 8 -9.02 11.37 4.98
CA LEU A 8 -8.82 10.09 5.65
C LEU A 8 -9.07 10.30 7.14
N VAL A 9 -10.02 9.57 7.71
CA VAL A 9 -10.28 9.60 9.14
C VAL A 9 -9.55 8.46 9.82
N VAL A 10 -8.82 8.76 10.87
CA VAL A 10 -8.15 7.78 11.73
C VAL A 10 -8.65 7.97 13.14
N GLU A 11 -9.20 6.92 13.72
CA GLU A 11 -9.77 6.95 15.06
C GLU A 11 -9.13 5.84 15.90
N PHE A 12 -8.67 6.21 17.08
CA PHE A 12 -8.18 5.29 18.09
C PHE A 12 -9.22 5.20 19.20
N THR A 13 -9.50 3.99 19.65
CA THR A 13 -10.47 3.74 20.72
C THR A 13 -9.79 3.09 21.91
N GLY A 14 -10.42 3.22 23.08
CA GLY A 14 -9.97 2.62 24.32
C GLY A 14 -9.93 3.61 25.50
N PRO A 15 -9.77 3.11 26.72
CA PRO A 15 -9.80 3.93 27.93
C PRO A 15 -8.79 5.09 27.92
N SER A 16 -7.58 4.85 27.42
CA SER A 16 -6.52 5.89 27.35
C SER A 16 -6.78 6.98 26.32
N VAL A 17 -7.82 6.83 25.50
CA VAL A 17 -8.18 7.78 24.44
C VAL A 17 -9.41 8.59 24.83
N SER A 18 -10.32 7.99 25.60
CA SER A 18 -11.64 8.54 25.89
C SER A 18 -11.60 9.82 26.71
N ASP A 19 -10.56 10.04 27.50
CA ASP A 19 -10.34 11.25 28.29
C ASP A 19 -9.56 12.34 27.56
N GLY A 20 -9.19 12.11 26.29
CA GLY A 20 -8.48 13.06 25.45
C GLY A 20 -7.00 13.29 25.84
N THR A 21 -6.46 12.49 26.74
CA THR A 21 -5.10 12.66 27.30
C THR A 21 -4.04 11.79 26.63
N LEU A 22 -4.34 11.14 25.52
CA LEU A 22 -3.38 10.25 24.88
C LEU A 22 -2.13 11.02 24.42
N CYS A 23 -0.97 10.61 24.94
CA CYS A 23 0.31 11.21 24.57
C CYS A 23 0.57 11.10 23.07
N THR A 24 0.91 12.21 22.44
CA THR A 24 1.23 12.28 21.00
C THR A 24 2.28 11.27 20.60
N ASP A 25 3.29 11.03 21.45
CA ASP A 25 4.37 10.06 21.22
C ASP A 25 3.88 8.63 20.97
N ARG A 26 2.70 8.31 21.43
CA ARG A 26 2.11 6.97 21.30
C ARG A 26 1.26 6.81 20.04
N LEU A 27 0.68 7.90 19.54
CA LEU A 27 -0.11 7.92 18.30
C LEU A 27 0.71 8.27 17.08
N ALA A 28 1.70 9.14 17.25
CA ALA A 28 2.54 9.62 16.15
C ALA A 28 3.13 8.49 15.29
N PRO A 29 3.64 7.38 15.85
CA PRO A 29 4.17 6.28 15.03
C PRO A 29 3.16 5.72 14.02
N SER A 30 1.89 5.56 14.41
CA SER A 30 0.84 5.08 13.50
C SER A 30 0.47 6.11 12.43
N LEU A 31 0.39 7.40 12.79
CA LEU A 31 0.09 8.47 11.83
C LEU A 31 1.25 8.67 10.85
N LEU A 32 2.50 8.61 11.31
CA LEU A 32 3.67 8.66 10.44
C LEU A 32 3.73 7.46 9.50
N ALA A 33 3.39 6.27 10.00
CA ALA A 33 3.34 5.07 9.19
C ALA A 33 2.31 5.17 8.05
N LEU A 34 1.14 5.79 8.30
CA LEU A 34 0.16 6.09 7.25
C LEU A 34 0.72 7.06 6.20
N SER A 35 1.45 8.09 6.65
CA SER A 35 2.09 9.05 5.75
C SER A 35 3.16 8.38 4.87
N ASP A 36 3.99 7.51 5.46
CA ASP A 36 4.99 6.75 4.72
C ASP A 36 4.33 5.79 3.72
N ALA A 37 3.34 5.00 4.16
CA ALA A 37 2.61 4.08 3.30
C ALA A 37 1.97 4.81 2.10
N LEU A 38 1.39 5.99 2.35
CA LEU A 38 0.81 6.82 1.30
C LEU A 38 1.86 7.26 0.27
N ARG A 39 3.03 7.71 0.73
CA ARG A 39 4.13 8.14 -0.17
C ARG A 39 4.65 6.99 -1.01
N PHE A 40 4.83 5.80 -0.40
CA PHE A 40 5.25 4.61 -1.13
C PHE A 40 4.19 4.21 -2.16
N LEU A 41 2.93 4.13 -1.75
CA LEU A 41 1.83 3.80 -2.65
C LEU A 41 1.72 4.81 -3.81
N ASN A 42 1.84 6.11 -3.53
CA ASN A 42 1.80 7.14 -4.56
C ASN A 42 2.87 6.93 -5.63
N ARG A 43 4.11 6.62 -5.23
CA ARG A 43 5.21 6.34 -6.18
C ARG A 43 4.97 5.10 -7.05
N LEU A 44 4.16 4.16 -6.58
CA LEU A 44 3.85 2.94 -7.32
C LEU A 44 2.71 3.11 -8.32
N VAL A 45 1.73 3.98 -8.01
CA VAL A 45 0.49 4.10 -8.80
C VAL A 45 0.41 5.39 -9.60
N ASN A 46 1.24 6.37 -9.30
CA ASN A 46 1.32 7.64 -10.03
C ASN A 46 2.69 7.79 -10.70
N PRO A 47 2.77 8.51 -11.82
CA PRO A 47 4.03 8.76 -12.52
C PRO A 47 4.95 9.68 -11.69
N ASP A 48 6.23 9.71 -12.05
CA ASP A 48 7.21 10.62 -11.48
C ASP A 48 6.72 12.08 -11.54
N GLY A 49 7.04 12.84 -10.49
CA GLY A 49 6.63 14.24 -10.36
C GLY A 49 5.20 14.42 -9.85
N VAL A 50 4.53 13.36 -9.42
CA VAL A 50 3.30 13.45 -8.64
C VAL A 50 3.63 13.22 -7.17
N GLU A 51 3.33 14.20 -6.33
CA GLU A 51 3.54 14.13 -4.89
C GLU A 51 2.23 13.92 -4.15
N ALA A 52 2.31 13.24 -3.01
CA ALA A 52 1.21 13.06 -2.09
C ALA A 52 1.64 13.32 -0.65
N GLY A 53 0.73 13.85 0.15
CA GLY A 53 0.98 14.09 1.56
C GLY A 53 -0.28 14.08 2.41
N LEU A 54 -0.05 13.98 3.71
CA LEU A 54 -1.07 14.06 4.75
C LEU A 54 -0.83 15.28 5.63
N SER A 55 -1.91 15.93 6.02
CA SER A 55 -1.92 16.97 7.05
C SER A 55 -3.05 16.70 8.04
N VAL A 56 -2.81 16.97 9.32
CA VAL A 56 -3.88 16.89 10.31
C VAL A 56 -4.74 18.15 10.17
N THR A 57 -6.01 17.97 9.80
CA THR A 57 -6.97 19.06 9.65
C THR A 57 -7.82 19.24 10.89
N LYS A 58 -8.09 18.15 11.61
CA LYS A 58 -8.82 18.16 12.87
C LYS A 58 -8.34 17.01 13.78
N ALA A 59 -8.32 17.27 15.08
CA ALA A 59 -8.03 16.27 16.09
C ALA A 59 -8.95 16.49 17.29
N GLU A 60 -9.68 15.44 17.70
CA GLU A 60 -10.62 15.49 18.82
C GLU A 60 -10.84 14.08 19.38
N GLY A 61 -10.65 13.87 20.68
CA GLY A 61 -11.00 12.64 21.37
C GLY A 61 -10.41 11.36 20.73
N GLY A 62 -9.16 11.39 20.27
CA GLY A 62 -8.52 10.24 19.59
C GLY A 62 -8.91 10.06 18.12
N ARG A 63 -9.78 10.91 17.60
CA ARG A 63 -10.16 10.95 16.19
C ARG A 63 -9.38 12.04 15.47
N PHE A 64 -8.76 11.67 14.35
CA PHE A 64 -7.98 12.55 13.50
C PHE A 64 -8.61 12.59 12.10
N GLU A 65 -8.89 13.78 11.62
CA GLU A 65 -9.20 14.00 10.21
C GLU A 65 -7.93 14.43 9.52
N LEU A 66 -7.47 13.60 8.59
CA LEU A 66 -6.26 13.83 7.81
C LEU A 66 -6.67 14.31 6.42
N GLY A 67 -6.26 15.53 6.09
CA GLY A 67 -6.35 16.02 4.72
C GLY A 67 -5.27 15.35 3.89
N LEU A 68 -5.70 14.62 2.88
CA LEU A 68 -4.84 14.01 1.88
C LEU A 68 -4.85 14.85 0.64
N TRP A 69 -3.67 15.16 0.11
CA TRP A 69 -3.51 15.90 -1.12
C TRP A 69 -2.58 15.16 -2.08
N VAL A 70 -2.88 15.29 -3.37
CA VAL A 70 -2.06 14.79 -4.48
C VAL A 70 -1.92 15.92 -5.49
N TRP A 71 -0.71 16.23 -5.91
CA TRP A 71 -0.41 17.30 -6.84
C TRP A 71 0.74 16.93 -7.78
N ARG A 72 0.81 17.57 -8.93
CA ARG A 72 1.98 17.50 -9.81
C ARG A 72 2.98 18.59 -9.47
N THR A 73 4.27 18.26 -9.49
CA THR A 73 5.34 19.25 -9.34
C THR A 73 5.37 20.22 -10.52
N PHE A 74 5.86 21.43 -10.28
CA PHE A 74 5.87 22.50 -11.28
C PHE A 74 6.66 22.11 -12.56
N GLU A 75 7.76 21.40 -12.42
CA GLU A 75 8.59 20.96 -13.56
C GLU A 75 7.82 20.04 -14.50
N ASN A 76 7.06 19.10 -13.96
CA ASN A 76 6.23 18.21 -14.75
C ASN A 76 4.98 18.88 -15.33
N GLN A 77 4.48 19.95 -14.69
CA GLN A 77 3.40 20.75 -15.26
C GLN A 77 3.88 21.47 -16.55
N ILE A 78 5.10 21.99 -16.55
CA ILE A 78 5.68 22.65 -17.74
C ILE A 78 5.89 21.64 -18.86
N ALA A 79 6.41 20.44 -18.58
CA ALA A 79 6.59 19.39 -19.58
C ALA A 79 5.25 18.98 -20.21
N CYS A 80 4.23 18.73 -19.40
CA CYS A 80 2.89 18.42 -19.90
C CYS A 80 2.27 19.52 -20.75
N LEU A 81 2.52 20.80 -20.40
CA LEU A 81 2.03 21.93 -21.20
C LEU A 81 2.77 22.07 -22.54
N ALA A 82 4.07 21.73 -22.56
CA ALA A 82 4.87 21.75 -23.79
C ALA A 82 4.41 20.68 -24.78
N ASP A 83 3.99 19.52 -24.29
CA ASP A 83 3.50 18.41 -25.11
C ASP A 83 2.01 18.56 -25.49
N GLY A 84 1.32 19.58 -24.97
CA GLY A 84 -0.10 19.84 -25.22
C GLY A 84 -1.06 18.78 -24.64
N VAL A 85 -0.54 17.87 -23.84
CA VAL A 85 -1.30 16.78 -23.20
C VAL A 85 -1.29 16.99 -21.68
N VAL A 86 -2.43 17.35 -21.11
CA VAL A 86 -2.62 17.39 -19.66
C VAL A 86 -3.31 16.10 -19.25
N ASP A 87 -2.52 15.04 -19.08
CA ASP A 87 -3.08 13.80 -18.55
C ASP A 87 -3.54 13.99 -17.10
N PRO A 88 -4.73 13.50 -16.76
CA PRO A 88 -5.18 13.48 -15.37
C PRO A 88 -4.22 12.66 -14.52
N VAL A 89 -4.10 13.00 -13.23
CA VAL A 89 -3.38 12.16 -12.28
C VAL A 89 -4.07 10.80 -12.23
N PRO A 90 -3.39 9.68 -12.55
CA PRO A 90 -4.02 8.37 -12.66
C PRO A 90 -4.69 7.91 -11.37
N CYS A 91 -4.09 8.23 -10.22
CA CYS A 91 -4.63 7.92 -8.90
C CYS A 91 -4.79 9.21 -8.08
N PRO A 92 -5.93 9.90 -8.16
CA PRO A 92 -6.20 11.09 -7.36
C PRO A 92 -6.36 10.75 -5.87
N ALA A 93 -6.36 11.79 -5.01
CA ALA A 93 -6.33 11.65 -3.56
C ALA A 93 -7.39 10.68 -2.99
N GLY A 94 -8.62 10.71 -3.50
CA GLY A 94 -9.69 9.80 -3.05
C GLY A 94 -9.39 8.33 -3.34
N LEU A 95 -8.94 8.02 -4.56
CA LEU A 95 -8.57 6.65 -4.92
C LEU A 95 -7.31 6.19 -4.17
N LEU A 96 -6.35 7.08 -3.94
CA LEU A 96 -5.15 6.77 -3.18
C LEU A 96 -5.48 6.43 -1.72
N ALA A 97 -6.41 7.19 -1.10
CA ALA A 97 -6.93 6.89 0.23
C ALA A 97 -7.66 5.54 0.28
N ASP A 98 -8.52 5.27 -0.71
CA ASP A 98 -9.24 4.00 -0.81
C ASP A 98 -8.27 2.82 -0.97
N CYS A 99 -7.25 2.93 -1.84
CA CYS A 99 -6.22 1.90 -2.00
C CYS A 99 -5.46 1.65 -0.70
N LEU A 100 -5.07 2.71 0.04
CA LEU A 100 -4.38 2.58 1.32
C LEU A 100 -5.23 1.80 2.33
N VAL A 101 -6.49 2.18 2.52
CA VAL A 101 -7.41 1.49 3.44
C VAL A 101 -7.65 0.04 3.00
N GLU A 102 -7.72 -0.20 1.69
CA GLU A 102 -7.87 -1.55 1.12
C GLU A 102 -6.64 -2.44 1.36
N ILE A 103 -5.40 -1.88 1.30
CA ILE A 103 -4.17 -2.60 1.67
C ILE A 103 -4.23 -3.03 3.14
N LEU A 104 -4.62 -2.12 4.03
CA LEU A 104 -4.76 -2.43 5.46
C LEU A 104 -5.82 -3.53 5.70
N ALA A 105 -6.96 -3.44 5.00
CA ALA A 105 -8.02 -4.44 5.08
C ALA A 105 -7.56 -5.82 4.55
N LEU A 106 -6.86 -5.85 3.42
CA LEU A 106 -6.31 -7.08 2.85
C LEU A 106 -5.30 -7.73 3.80
N LYS A 107 -4.42 -6.92 4.38
CA LYS A 107 -3.42 -7.39 5.35
C LYS A 107 -4.06 -8.02 6.59
N LYS A 108 -5.10 -7.38 7.14
CA LYS A 108 -5.90 -7.94 8.24
C LYS A 108 -6.60 -9.22 7.81
N TRP A 109 -7.22 -9.23 6.63
CA TRP A 109 -8.00 -10.36 6.13
C TRP A 109 -7.13 -11.62 5.97
N LEU A 110 -5.87 -11.46 5.59
CA LEU A 110 -4.91 -12.55 5.48
C LEU A 110 -4.47 -13.10 6.85
N GLU A 111 -4.61 -12.34 7.94
CA GLU A 111 -4.29 -12.75 9.31
C GLU A 111 -2.88 -13.34 9.49
N GLY A 112 -1.92 -12.91 8.67
CA GLY A 112 -0.58 -13.48 8.65
C GLY A 112 -0.50 -14.87 7.99
N GLY A 113 -1.60 -15.36 7.40
CA GLY A 113 -1.65 -16.60 6.64
C GLY A 113 -0.97 -16.48 5.28
N THR A 114 -0.37 -17.56 4.84
CA THR A 114 0.42 -17.63 3.61
C THR A 114 -0.31 -18.32 2.44
N ASP A 115 -1.44 -18.95 2.71
CA ASP A 115 -2.10 -19.86 1.77
C ASP A 115 -3.22 -19.16 0.98
N ALA A 116 -2.96 -17.93 0.50
CA ALA A 116 -3.89 -17.21 -0.32
C ALA A 116 -3.51 -17.30 -1.81
N ALA A 117 -4.48 -17.61 -2.65
CA ALA A 117 -4.35 -17.54 -4.10
C ALA A 117 -4.84 -16.16 -4.58
N PHE A 118 -4.17 -15.63 -5.60
CA PHE A 118 -4.46 -14.32 -6.18
C PHE A 118 -4.68 -14.50 -7.68
N ALA A 119 -5.84 -14.07 -8.18
CA ALA A 119 -6.18 -14.13 -9.59
C ALA A 119 -6.61 -12.75 -10.09
N PHE A 120 -6.06 -12.31 -11.22
CA PHE A 120 -6.52 -11.08 -11.86
C PHE A 120 -7.95 -11.27 -12.37
N ASN A 121 -8.83 -10.34 -12.03
CA ASN A 121 -10.22 -10.31 -12.48
C ASN A 121 -10.48 -9.04 -13.31
N PRO A 122 -10.56 -9.15 -14.63
CA PRO A 122 -10.73 -7.99 -15.52
C PRO A 122 -12.08 -7.29 -15.32
N ALA A 123 -13.10 -7.98 -14.80
CA ALA A 123 -14.41 -7.38 -14.57
C ALA A 123 -14.40 -6.29 -13.48
N ILE A 124 -13.46 -6.38 -12.54
CA ILE A 124 -13.29 -5.39 -11.46
C ILE A 124 -12.03 -4.53 -11.65
N GLY A 125 -11.23 -4.77 -12.70
CA GLY A 125 -9.93 -4.11 -12.90
C GLY A 125 -8.95 -4.34 -11.76
N GLY A 126 -9.02 -5.49 -11.08
CA GLY A 126 -8.28 -5.79 -9.87
C GLY A 126 -8.02 -7.28 -9.69
N PHE A 127 -7.85 -7.69 -8.45
CA PHE A 127 -7.54 -9.07 -8.08
C PHE A 127 -8.61 -9.67 -7.18
N GLU A 128 -8.91 -10.93 -7.39
CA GLU A 128 -9.67 -11.76 -6.46
C GLU A 128 -8.68 -12.56 -5.62
N VAL A 129 -8.77 -12.38 -4.30
CA VAL A 129 -7.95 -13.07 -3.32
C VAL A 129 -8.78 -14.17 -2.69
N THR A 130 -8.27 -15.40 -2.70
CA THR A 130 -8.97 -16.58 -2.15
C THR A 130 -8.11 -17.23 -1.08
N ALA A 131 -8.67 -17.46 0.10
CA ALA A 131 -8.02 -18.21 1.18
C ALA A 131 -9.05 -19.17 1.80
N GLY A 132 -8.95 -20.47 1.48
CA GLY A 132 -9.98 -21.44 1.77
C GLY A 132 -11.29 -21.06 1.09
N ASP A 133 -12.38 -20.99 1.85
CA ASP A 133 -13.71 -20.59 1.34
C ASP A 133 -13.94 -19.08 1.32
N ARG A 134 -12.98 -18.28 1.83
CA ARG A 134 -13.09 -16.83 1.87
C ARG A 134 -12.60 -16.21 0.57
N ARG A 135 -13.27 -15.15 0.11
CA ARG A 135 -12.88 -14.37 -1.06
C ARG A 135 -12.92 -12.88 -0.76
N LEU A 136 -11.99 -12.15 -1.34
CA LEU A 136 -11.89 -10.70 -1.23
C LEU A 136 -11.51 -10.12 -2.59
N ALA A 137 -12.23 -9.09 -3.03
CA ALA A 137 -11.86 -8.32 -4.21
C ALA A 137 -10.96 -7.15 -3.79
N VAL A 138 -9.87 -6.94 -4.53
CA VAL A 138 -8.84 -5.93 -4.26
C VAL A 138 -8.55 -5.15 -5.53
N SER A 139 -8.51 -3.83 -5.44
CA SER A 139 -8.15 -2.98 -6.58
C SER A 139 -6.71 -3.22 -7.06
N GLY A 140 -6.43 -2.91 -8.34
CA GLY A 140 -5.08 -3.02 -8.89
C GLY A 140 -4.06 -2.17 -8.13
N GLY A 141 -4.43 -0.93 -7.75
CA GLY A 141 -3.56 -0.04 -6.97
C GLY A 141 -3.26 -0.59 -5.57
N ALA A 142 -4.27 -1.10 -4.87
CA ALA A 142 -4.07 -1.72 -3.57
C ALA A 142 -3.22 -3.00 -3.67
N TRP A 143 -3.40 -3.81 -4.72
CA TRP A 143 -2.59 -4.99 -4.97
C TRP A 143 -1.10 -4.65 -5.16
N ILE A 144 -0.80 -3.64 -5.99
CA ILE A 144 0.57 -3.18 -6.23
C ILE A 144 1.21 -2.71 -4.92
N GLY A 145 0.52 -1.87 -4.15
CA GLY A 145 1.03 -1.37 -2.87
C GLY A 145 1.17 -2.47 -1.80
N PHE A 146 0.26 -3.45 -1.79
CA PHE A 146 0.35 -4.60 -0.89
C PHE A 146 1.59 -5.46 -1.19
N ARG A 147 1.99 -5.59 -2.46
CA ARG A 147 3.15 -6.37 -2.90
C ARG A 147 4.49 -5.66 -2.75
N ASP A 148 4.49 -4.38 -2.53
CA ASP A 148 5.70 -3.61 -2.31
C ASP A 148 6.18 -3.73 -0.86
N ASP A 149 7.47 -4.03 -0.69
CA ASP A 149 8.05 -4.27 0.63
C ASP A 149 8.04 -3.02 1.51
N GLU A 150 8.32 -1.84 0.94
CA GLU A 150 8.37 -0.58 1.67
C GLU A 150 6.97 -0.14 2.09
N CYS A 151 6.01 -0.20 1.17
CA CYS A 151 4.61 0.09 1.44
C CYS A 151 4.02 -0.91 2.46
N GLY A 152 4.28 -2.20 2.27
CA GLY A 152 3.86 -3.27 3.18
C GLY A 152 4.42 -3.12 4.58
N ALA A 153 5.71 -2.76 4.72
CA ALA A 153 6.35 -2.50 6.01
C ALA A 153 5.77 -1.24 6.69
N ALA A 154 5.52 -0.17 5.91
CA ALA A 154 4.87 1.02 6.44
C ALA A 154 3.45 0.71 6.94
N CYS A 155 2.65 -0.02 6.16
CA CYS A 155 1.32 -0.46 6.58
C CYS A 155 1.35 -1.30 7.87
N SER A 156 2.38 -2.15 8.07
CA SER A 156 2.52 -2.92 9.32
C SER A 156 2.66 -2.02 10.54
N ARG A 157 3.39 -0.91 10.41
CA ARG A 157 3.61 0.04 11.51
C ARG A 157 2.38 0.86 11.88
N VAL A 158 1.32 0.86 11.07
CA VAL A 158 0.03 1.49 11.44
C VAL A 158 -0.54 0.91 12.73
N ALA A 159 -0.25 -0.35 13.04
CA ALA A 159 -0.67 -1.00 14.27
C ALA A 159 0.20 -0.63 15.51
N ALA A 160 1.22 0.21 15.37
CA ALA A 160 2.18 0.49 16.45
C ALA A 160 1.51 1.05 17.71
N SER A 161 0.50 1.92 17.55
CA SER A 161 -0.26 2.49 18.71
C SER A 161 -1.01 1.46 19.51
N LEU A 162 -1.37 0.30 18.93
CA LEU A 162 -2.05 -0.79 19.62
C LEU A 162 -1.15 -1.52 20.63
N SER A 163 0.15 -1.19 20.69
CA SER A 163 1.05 -1.64 21.78
C SER A 163 0.88 -0.84 23.06
N THR A 164 0.19 0.29 22.99
CA THR A 164 -0.03 1.18 24.13
C THR A 164 -1.15 0.63 25.00
N PRO A 165 -0.92 0.44 26.31
CA PRO A 165 -1.98 0.03 27.21
C PRO A 165 -3.16 1.00 27.19
N GLY A 166 -4.38 0.45 27.06
CA GLY A 166 -5.61 1.24 27.00
C GLY A 166 -5.91 1.86 25.62
N VAL A 167 -5.22 1.43 24.56
CA VAL A 167 -5.64 1.60 23.16
C VAL A 167 -6.15 0.25 22.67
N ASP A 168 -7.45 0.16 22.41
CA ASP A 168 -8.12 -1.10 22.09
C ASP A 168 -8.22 -1.38 20.61
N ALA A 169 -8.41 -0.32 19.79
CA ALA A 169 -8.49 -0.47 18.34
C ALA A 169 -8.03 0.80 17.60
N VAL A 170 -7.68 0.63 16.32
CA VAL A 170 -7.50 1.67 15.33
C VAL A 170 -8.48 1.45 14.18
N LEU A 171 -9.18 2.51 13.79
CA LEU A 171 -10.10 2.57 12.66
C LEU A 171 -9.55 3.54 11.63
N CYS A 172 -9.51 3.14 10.36
CA CYS A 172 -9.20 4.03 9.24
C CYS A 172 -10.37 4.04 8.26
N LEU A 173 -10.85 5.22 7.91
CA LEU A 173 -11.98 5.43 7.01
C LEU A 173 -11.56 6.34 5.86
N SER A 174 -11.75 5.89 4.64
CA SER A 174 -11.74 6.72 3.44
C SER A 174 -13.17 6.95 2.95
N GLN A 175 -13.34 7.58 1.80
CA GLN A 175 -14.66 7.84 1.25
C GLN A 175 -15.47 6.56 0.99
N ASN A 176 -14.81 5.49 0.53
CA ASN A 176 -15.48 4.27 0.09
C ASN A 176 -15.02 3.00 0.82
N ARG A 177 -14.07 3.12 1.74
CA ARG A 177 -13.45 1.98 2.42
C ARG A 177 -13.33 2.20 3.92
N ALA A 178 -13.38 1.10 4.65
CA ALA A 178 -13.19 1.08 6.10
C ALA A 178 -12.24 -0.05 6.49
N PHE A 179 -11.40 0.22 7.45
CA PHE A 179 -10.51 -0.74 8.08
C PHE A 179 -10.55 -0.54 9.58
N GLU A 180 -10.65 -1.62 10.33
CA GLU A 180 -10.57 -1.62 11.79
C GLU A 180 -9.65 -2.75 12.24
N LEU A 181 -8.78 -2.47 13.18
CA LEU A 181 -7.89 -3.45 13.79
C LEU A 181 -7.96 -3.34 15.31
N ALA A 182 -8.40 -4.39 15.97
CA ALA A 182 -8.33 -4.51 17.43
C ALA A 182 -6.93 -4.89 17.89
N ALA A 183 -6.57 -4.52 19.10
CA ALA A 183 -5.27 -4.83 19.71
C ALA A 183 -4.96 -6.34 19.71
N SER A 184 -5.97 -7.21 19.85
CA SER A 184 -5.82 -8.67 19.78
C SER A 184 -5.34 -9.17 18.41
N GLY A 185 -5.65 -8.45 17.32
CA GLY A 185 -5.24 -8.79 15.95
C GLY A 185 -3.86 -8.26 15.57
N ARG A 186 -3.23 -7.42 16.40
CA ARG A 186 -1.99 -6.72 16.10
C ARG A 186 -0.87 -7.65 15.66
N ALA A 187 -0.60 -8.72 16.40
CA ALA A 187 0.51 -9.62 16.11
C ALA A 187 0.41 -10.32 14.75
N ALA A 188 -0.80 -10.67 14.32
CA ALA A 188 -1.04 -11.22 12.99
C ALA A 188 -0.86 -10.15 11.91
N PHE A 189 -1.34 -8.93 12.16
CA PHE A 189 -1.24 -7.81 11.24
C PHE A 189 0.20 -7.35 10.99
N GLU A 190 1.04 -7.31 12.03
CA GLU A 190 2.45 -6.90 11.94
C GLU A 190 3.33 -7.91 11.20
N ARG A 191 2.90 -9.16 11.05
CA ARG A 191 3.66 -10.16 10.30
C ARG A 191 3.79 -9.74 8.85
N SER A 192 5.02 -9.67 8.37
CA SER A 192 5.30 -9.46 6.96
C SER A 192 5.04 -10.75 6.19
N LEU A 193 4.11 -10.71 5.24
CA LEU A 193 3.73 -11.91 4.46
C LEU A 193 4.62 -12.14 3.24
N PHE A 194 5.35 -11.13 2.81
CA PHE A 194 5.92 -11.14 1.46
C PHE A 194 7.27 -11.80 1.28
N VAL A 195 8.12 -11.81 2.30
CA VAL A 195 9.53 -12.21 2.12
C VAL A 195 9.71 -13.71 1.84
N ARG A 196 8.72 -14.54 2.08
CA ARG A 196 8.87 -16.01 1.97
C ARG A 196 8.12 -16.69 0.82
N GLN A 197 7.13 -16.04 0.20
CA GLN A 197 6.26 -16.74 -0.76
C GLN A 197 6.66 -16.63 -2.23
N LEU A 198 7.56 -15.75 -2.60
CA LEU A 198 8.02 -15.64 -3.98
C LEU A 198 9.07 -16.69 -4.36
N THR A 199 9.61 -17.45 -3.42
CA THR A 199 10.62 -18.47 -3.68
C THR A 199 10.07 -19.74 -4.32
N ASP A 200 8.78 -20.03 -4.18
CA ASP A 200 8.17 -21.27 -4.69
C ASP A 200 7.10 -21.06 -5.76
N ALA A 201 6.81 -19.81 -6.13
CA ALA A 201 5.88 -19.55 -7.22
C ALA A 201 6.57 -19.77 -8.57
N VAL A 202 6.25 -20.86 -9.25
CA VAL A 202 6.56 -21.04 -10.67
C VAL A 202 5.69 -20.08 -11.46
N MET A 203 6.24 -18.91 -11.78
CA MET A 203 5.59 -17.97 -12.69
C MET A 203 6.09 -18.25 -14.10
N THR A 204 5.20 -18.63 -15.01
CA THR A 204 5.52 -18.75 -16.42
C THR A 204 5.39 -17.36 -17.06
N PHE A 205 6.52 -16.77 -17.41
CA PHE A 205 6.55 -15.54 -18.18
C PHE A 205 6.87 -15.85 -19.65
N THR A 206 6.14 -15.24 -20.56
CA THR A 206 6.63 -15.10 -21.93
C THR A 206 7.52 -13.85 -21.95
N VAL A 207 8.82 -14.05 -21.94
CA VAL A 207 9.79 -12.95 -21.93
C VAL A 207 10.23 -12.70 -23.36
N LEU A 208 10.03 -11.47 -23.86
CA LEU A 208 10.81 -10.96 -24.99
C LEU A 208 12.19 -10.62 -24.43
N VAL A 209 13.17 -11.46 -24.74
CA VAL A 209 14.55 -11.27 -24.28
C VAL A 209 15.22 -10.27 -25.22
N ASP A 210 15.38 -9.03 -24.81
CA ASP A 210 16.14 -8.01 -25.54
C ASP A 210 17.64 -8.29 -25.50
N SER A 211 18.14 -8.88 -24.42
CA SER A 211 19.52 -9.36 -24.33
C SER A 211 19.65 -10.47 -23.27
N ALA A 212 20.36 -11.53 -23.61
CA ALA A 212 20.75 -12.58 -22.66
C ALA A 212 22.26 -12.58 -22.48
N GLY A 213 22.75 -12.33 -21.27
CA GLY A 213 24.14 -12.50 -20.90
C GLY A 213 24.30 -13.81 -20.11
N MET A 214 25.16 -14.71 -20.56
CA MET A 214 25.54 -15.87 -19.76
C MET A 214 26.45 -15.42 -18.62
N LEU A 215 26.02 -15.67 -17.41
CA LEU A 215 26.85 -15.60 -16.20
C LEU A 215 27.48 -16.98 -15.96
N GLU A 216 28.58 -17.04 -15.21
CA GLU A 216 29.24 -18.29 -14.86
C GLU A 216 28.24 -19.33 -14.32
N GLY A 217 28.24 -20.52 -14.93
CA GLY A 217 27.33 -21.59 -14.65
C GLY A 217 25.96 -21.39 -15.33
N ARG A 218 24.94 -22.10 -14.84
CA ARG A 218 23.57 -22.10 -15.42
C ARG A 218 22.73 -20.88 -15.00
N ARG A 219 23.34 -19.73 -14.82
CA ARG A 219 22.65 -18.49 -14.44
C ARG A 219 22.51 -17.60 -15.68
N ILE A 220 21.31 -17.11 -15.89
CA ILE A 220 21.00 -16.19 -16.95
C ILE A 220 20.52 -14.88 -16.33
N ARG A 221 21.07 -13.76 -16.76
CA ARG A 221 20.50 -12.46 -16.43
C ARG A 221 19.45 -12.12 -17.50
N VAL A 222 18.23 -11.92 -17.06
CA VAL A 222 17.11 -11.51 -17.90
C VAL A 222 16.79 -10.05 -17.61
N SER A 223 16.82 -9.21 -18.65
CA SER A 223 16.43 -7.80 -18.53
C SER A 223 15.05 -7.61 -19.12
N LEU A 224 14.18 -6.94 -18.39
CA LEU A 224 12.82 -6.57 -18.78
C LEU A 224 12.77 -5.05 -18.92
N GLY A 225 12.98 -4.55 -20.14
CA GLY A 225 13.10 -3.11 -20.40
C GLY A 225 14.35 -2.48 -19.76
N GLU A 226 14.39 -1.15 -19.71
CA GLU A 226 15.58 -0.41 -19.31
C GLU A 226 15.88 -0.48 -17.80
N HIS A 227 14.92 -0.85 -16.95
CA HIS A 227 15.04 -0.68 -15.50
C HIS A 227 14.90 -1.96 -14.66
N HIS A 228 14.58 -3.09 -15.26
CA HIS A 228 14.34 -4.32 -14.51
C HIS A 228 15.23 -5.45 -15.01
N SER A 229 16.05 -6.01 -14.10
CA SER A 229 16.80 -7.22 -14.40
C SER A 229 16.70 -8.20 -13.25
N PHE A 230 16.63 -9.49 -13.57
CA PHE A 230 16.69 -10.56 -12.57
C PHE A 230 17.62 -11.68 -13.05
N THR A 231 18.08 -12.45 -12.08
CA THR A 231 18.92 -13.62 -12.38
C THR A 231 18.04 -14.87 -12.28
N ALA A 232 17.91 -15.60 -13.36
CA ALA A 232 17.26 -16.90 -13.39
C ALA A 232 18.31 -18.02 -13.33
N VAL A 233 17.96 -19.13 -12.71
CA VAL A 233 18.75 -20.36 -12.70
C VAL A 233 18.06 -21.37 -13.59
N MET A 234 18.75 -21.88 -14.61
CA MET A 234 18.20 -22.98 -15.41
C MET A 234 18.21 -24.26 -14.60
N LYS A 235 17.03 -24.89 -14.50
CA LYS A 235 16.87 -26.20 -13.89
C LYS A 235 17.02 -27.26 -15.00
N ASP A 236 17.80 -28.29 -14.74
CA ASP A 236 17.81 -29.46 -15.62
C ASP A 236 16.50 -30.20 -15.47
N ASP A 237 15.92 -30.64 -16.60
CA ASP A 237 14.86 -31.63 -16.62
C ASP A 237 15.37 -33.04 -16.31
#